data_fa1d52958e6a233684cfd4ef41915848
#
_entry.id   fa1d52958e6a233684cfd4ef41915848
#
_cell.length_a   1.000
_cell.length_b   1.000
_cell.length_c   1.000
_cell.angle_alpha   90.00
_cell.angle_beta   90.00
_cell.angle_gamma   90.00
#
_symmetry.space_group_name_H-M   'P 1'
#
loop_
_entity.id
_entity.type
_entity.pdbx_description
1 polymer ?
#
loop_
_entity_poly.entity_id
_entity_poly.type
_entity_poly.pdbx_seq_one_letter_code
_entity_poly.pdbx_strand_id
1 'polypeptide(L)'
;PGIASAKNFGLIGVYILEPAEPLPPLSREDLEFEQLQTVYIFRLREVLNCITERRKLEKYPVFLEDILSHYGSLKHRVNFNQNLRSSDDFMYKHAISTAILVTMMGAHLRLPQEKLRILTTAALLYDNGYRNVPRNILEKGMNDLSSSDQDVIQLSLEKGLIPLSMYRNDFDFFPRALALMQTYVYEDHLEKLATAPDQELQEMASILRIADWFDQMTAMNSGHEPMSEIAAMQYFKKYPKKFLPVLVTALAECIHIVPKAASVDLSTGDKGIVLIENTRDFMRPVVLRLSDNQIYDLSDKNVYQEMQVTDIMKTMDNRVAMDEETLKQFVPDEKLRQLTQEFRRKLAAGKK
;
A
#
# COMPACT_ATOMS: atom_id res chain seq x y z
N PRO A 1 0.01 -15.74 26.51
CA PRO A 1 -1.37 -16.06 26.13
C PRO A 1 -1.50 -16.53 24.68
N GLY A 2 -0.89 -15.85 23.68
CA GLY A 2 -1.02 -16.18 22.25
C GLY A 2 -0.56 -17.59 21.86
N ILE A 3 0.56 -18.07 22.42
CA ILE A 3 1.08 -19.43 22.12
C ILE A 3 0.12 -20.51 22.64
N ALA A 4 -0.49 -20.29 23.80
CA ALA A 4 -1.48 -21.22 24.35
C ALA A 4 -2.76 -21.25 23.49
N SER A 5 -3.21 -20.10 23.00
CA SER A 5 -4.32 -20.01 22.06
C SER A 5 -4.01 -20.71 20.74
N ALA A 6 -2.82 -20.53 20.17
CA ALA A 6 -2.39 -21.19 18.95
C ALA A 6 -2.43 -22.71 19.07
N LYS A 7 -1.98 -23.28 20.22
CA LYS A 7 -2.08 -24.72 20.51
C LYS A 7 -3.53 -25.21 20.58
N ASN A 8 -4.44 -24.40 21.16
CA ASN A 8 -5.86 -24.76 21.24
C ASN A 8 -6.55 -24.79 19.87
N PHE A 9 -6.00 -24.08 18.87
CA PHE A 9 -6.44 -24.15 17.47
C PHE A 9 -5.78 -25.28 16.66
N GLY A 10 -4.99 -26.16 17.30
CA GLY A 10 -4.38 -27.31 16.66
C GLY A 10 -3.17 -26.95 15.79
N LEU A 11 -2.61 -25.75 15.92
CA LEU A 11 -1.41 -25.36 15.20
C LEU A 11 -0.18 -26.11 15.72
N ILE A 12 0.56 -26.75 14.83
CA ILE A 12 1.77 -27.54 15.14
C ILE A 12 2.93 -26.61 15.51
N GLY A 13 2.98 -25.41 14.95
CA GLY A 13 3.99 -24.40 15.21
C GLY A 13 3.55 -23.02 14.70
N VAL A 14 4.23 -22.01 15.19
CA VAL A 14 4.12 -20.61 14.72
C VAL A 14 5.52 -20.07 14.51
N TYR A 15 5.72 -19.31 13.45
CA TYR A 15 6.94 -18.56 13.22
C TYR A 15 6.77 -17.18 13.83
N ILE A 16 7.73 -16.75 14.64
CA ILE A 16 7.80 -15.41 15.19
C ILE A 16 8.97 -14.73 14.50
N LEU A 17 8.68 -13.66 13.76
CA LEU A 17 9.71 -12.79 13.20
C LEU A 17 10.02 -11.72 14.25
N GLU A 18 11.24 -11.75 14.75
CA GLU A 18 11.74 -10.71 15.65
C GLU A 18 12.69 -9.81 14.84
N PRO A 19 12.54 -8.47 14.92
CA PRO A 19 13.50 -7.58 14.31
C PRO A 19 14.88 -7.76 14.93
N ALA A 20 15.93 -7.65 14.11
CA ALA A 20 17.32 -7.77 14.57
C ALA A 20 17.72 -6.66 15.55
N GLU A 21 17.04 -5.51 15.48
CA GLU A 21 17.24 -4.34 16.33
C GLU A 21 15.91 -3.88 16.93
N PRO A 22 15.94 -3.18 18.09
CA PRO A 22 14.72 -2.66 18.69
C PRO A 22 14.01 -1.68 17.73
N LEU A 23 12.71 -1.92 17.50
CA LEU A 23 11.87 -1.00 16.73
C LEU A 23 11.27 0.08 17.64
N PRO A 24 11.04 1.29 17.12
CA PRO A 24 10.27 2.28 17.84
C PRO A 24 8.85 1.75 18.10
N PRO A 25 8.24 2.09 19.24
CA PRO A 25 6.87 1.67 19.51
C PRO A 25 5.95 2.19 18.40
N LEU A 26 5.00 1.34 18.01
CA LEU A 26 3.94 1.74 17.08
C LEU A 26 3.14 2.88 17.70
N SER A 27 2.76 3.86 16.89
CA SER A 27 1.81 4.86 17.31
C SER A 27 0.44 4.20 17.57
N ARG A 28 -0.42 4.87 18.34
CA ARG A 28 -1.78 4.38 18.53
C ARG A 28 -2.53 4.22 17.20
N GLU A 29 -2.28 5.12 16.27
CA GLU A 29 -2.89 5.10 14.93
C GLU A 29 -2.39 3.90 14.10
N ASP A 30 -1.09 3.60 14.15
CA ASP A 30 -0.52 2.42 13.48
C ASP A 30 -1.10 1.11 14.05
N LEU A 31 -1.27 1.04 15.38
CA LEU A 31 -1.90 -0.13 16.02
C LEU A 31 -3.37 -0.29 15.63
N GLU A 32 -4.13 0.81 15.59
CA GLU A 32 -5.52 0.80 15.11
C GLU A 32 -5.59 0.37 13.65
N PHE A 33 -4.65 0.82 12.81
CA PHE A 33 -4.56 0.43 11.41
C PHE A 33 -4.36 -1.09 11.25
N GLU A 34 -3.39 -1.68 11.96
CA GLU A 34 -3.14 -3.13 11.92
C GLU A 34 -4.32 -3.96 12.44
N GLN A 35 -4.97 -3.48 13.52
CA GLN A 35 -6.15 -4.15 14.07
C GLN A 35 -7.33 -4.12 13.09
N LEU A 36 -7.59 -2.98 12.45
CA LEU A 36 -8.64 -2.84 11.46
C LEU A 36 -8.38 -3.71 10.23
N GLN A 37 -7.15 -3.75 9.72
CA GLN A 37 -6.80 -4.65 8.61
C GLN A 37 -7.14 -6.11 8.95
N THR A 38 -6.78 -6.55 10.15
CA THR A 38 -7.07 -7.92 10.60
C THR A 38 -8.57 -8.20 10.62
N VAL A 39 -9.37 -7.29 11.18
CA VAL A 39 -10.85 -7.42 11.20
C VAL A 39 -11.42 -7.45 9.79
N TYR A 40 -10.91 -6.60 8.90
CA TYR A 40 -11.39 -6.51 7.52
C TYR A 40 -11.09 -7.77 6.70
N ILE A 41 -9.97 -8.44 6.95
CA ILE A 41 -9.65 -9.74 6.33
C ILE A 41 -10.74 -10.77 6.65
N PHE A 42 -11.17 -10.86 7.91
CA PHE A 42 -12.25 -11.78 8.30
C PHE A 42 -13.58 -11.40 7.67
N ARG A 43 -13.93 -10.11 7.64
CA ARG A 43 -15.16 -9.63 6.98
C ARG A 43 -15.16 -9.89 5.49
N LEU A 44 -14.03 -9.65 4.80
CA LEU A 44 -13.89 -9.95 3.38
C LEU A 44 -14.03 -11.44 3.11
N ARG A 45 -13.43 -12.32 3.93
CA ARG A 45 -13.63 -13.76 3.83
C ARG A 45 -15.11 -14.15 3.88
N GLU A 46 -15.87 -13.57 4.79
CA GLU A 46 -17.31 -13.81 4.90
C GLU A 46 -18.04 -13.36 3.63
N VAL A 47 -17.72 -12.17 3.10
CA VAL A 47 -18.28 -11.65 1.84
C VAL A 47 -18.00 -12.59 0.67
N LEU A 48 -16.73 -12.99 0.49
CA LEU A 48 -16.34 -13.86 -0.62
C LEU A 48 -16.93 -15.28 -0.49
N ASN A 49 -17.15 -15.77 0.72
CA ASN A 49 -17.87 -17.02 0.94
C ASN A 49 -19.35 -16.88 0.56
N CYS A 50 -20.00 -15.76 0.91
CA CYS A 50 -21.37 -15.48 0.45
C CYS A 50 -21.46 -15.46 -1.07
N ILE A 51 -20.49 -14.87 -1.77
CA ILE A 51 -20.43 -14.84 -3.24
C ILE A 51 -20.30 -16.26 -3.79
N THR A 52 -19.42 -17.09 -3.24
CA THR A 52 -19.24 -18.48 -3.67
C THR A 52 -20.51 -19.32 -3.48
N GLU A 53 -21.18 -19.14 -2.35
CA GLU A 53 -22.39 -19.86 -1.97
C GLU A 53 -23.66 -19.21 -2.55
N ARG A 54 -23.52 -18.14 -3.33
CA ARG A 54 -24.63 -17.37 -3.93
C ARG A 54 -25.66 -16.88 -2.90
N ARG A 55 -25.18 -16.49 -1.72
CA ARG A 55 -25.98 -15.91 -0.64
C ARG A 55 -26.04 -14.39 -0.73
N LYS A 56 -27.03 -13.77 -0.10
CA LYS A 56 -27.13 -12.29 0.01
C LYS A 56 -25.94 -11.70 0.77
N LEU A 57 -25.52 -10.52 0.36
CA LEU A 57 -24.42 -9.74 0.97
C LEU A 57 -24.93 -8.78 2.07
N GLU A 58 -25.68 -9.30 3.05
CA GLU A 58 -26.37 -8.48 4.07
C GLU A 58 -25.44 -7.58 4.87
N LYS A 59 -24.23 -8.07 5.21
CA LYS A 59 -23.24 -7.32 6.01
C LYS A 59 -22.29 -6.46 5.17
N TYR A 60 -22.33 -6.59 3.85
CA TYR A 60 -21.42 -5.89 2.96
C TYR A 60 -21.54 -4.36 3.04
N PRO A 61 -22.74 -3.74 3.05
CA PRO A 61 -22.86 -2.29 3.15
C PRO A 61 -22.19 -1.72 4.41
N VAL A 62 -22.37 -2.38 5.55
CA VAL A 62 -21.75 -1.97 6.82
C VAL A 62 -20.22 -2.08 6.74
N PHE A 63 -19.73 -3.14 6.14
CA PHE A 63 -18.30 -3.34 5.93
C PHE A 63 -17.69 -2.28 5.02
N LEU A 64 -18.36 -1.97 3.90
CA LEU A 64 -17.92 -0.93 2.97
C LEU A 64 -17.90 0.46 3.64
N GLU A 65 -18.98 0.84 4.33
CA GLU A 65 -19.06 2.13 5.02
C GLU A 65 -18.03 2.25 6.16
N ASP A 66 -17.67 1.16 6.79
CA ASP A 66 -16.62 1.12 7.81
C ASP A 66 -15.25 1.49 7.21
N ILE A 67 -14.88 0.91 6.07
CA ILE A 67 -13.65 1.27 5.33
C ILE A 67 -13.71 2.75 4.91
N LEU A 68 -14.81 3.18 4.32
CA LEU A 68 -14.97 4.56 3.81
C LEU A 68 -14.90 5.59 4.94
N SER A 69 -15.48 5.31 6.10
CA SER A 69 -15.47 6.22 7.23
C SER A 69 -14.08 6.36 7.86
N HIS A 70 -13.33 5.27 7.97
CA HIS A 70 -11.97 5.29 8.54
C HIS A 70 -10.96 5.90 7.58
N TYR A 71 -10.89 5.43 6.35
CA TYR A 71 -9.83 5.81 5.42
C TYR A 71 -10.21 6.93 4.46
N GLY A 72 -11.49 7.12 4.17
CA GLY A 72 -11.96 8.23 3.33
C GLY A 72 -11.98 9.58 4.02
N SER A 73 -11.80 9.64 5.35
CA SER A 73 -11.76 10.89 6.14
C SER A 73 -10.37 11.28 6.60
N LEU A 74 -9.35 10.45 6.37
CA LEU A 74 -7.99 10.71 6.81
C LEU A 74 -7.42 11.97 6.15
N LYS A 75 -6.81 12.83 6.97
CA LYS A 75 -6.17 14.10 6.52
C LYS A 75 -4.65 14.07 6.68
N HIS A 76 -4.10 12.94 7.12
CA HIS A 76 -2.68 12.73 7.35
C HIS A 76 -2.24 11.44 6.65
N ARG A 77 -0.94 11.30 6.44
CA ARG A 77 -0.34 10.08 5.90
C ARG A 77 -0.34 8.99 6.96
N VAL A 78 -0.44 7.75 6.52
CA VAL A 78 -0.31 6.58 7.38
C VAL A 78 0.97 5.81 7.08
N ASN A 79 1.51 5.11 8.07
CA ASN A 79 2.55 4.12 7.85
C ASN A 79 1.88 2.88 7.27
N PHE A 80 2.12 2.63 5.98
CA PHE A 80 1.53 1.50 5.28
C PHE A 80 2.47 0.29 5.35
N ASN A 81 2.56 -0.31 6.55
CA ASN A 81 3.43 -1.46 6.77
C ASN A 81 2.85 -2.69 6.08
N GLN A 82 3.70 -3.39 5.33
CA GLN A 82 3.33 -4.63 4.68
C GLN A 82 3.53 -5.81 5.64
N ASN A 83 2.45 -6.55 5.86
CA ASN A 83 2.50 -7.78 6.63
C ASN A 83 2.91 -8.96 5.75
N LEU A 84 3.68 -9.90 6.31
CA LEU A 84 4.01 -11.16 5.63
C LEU A 84 2.72 -11.87 5.18
N ARG A 85 2.72 -12.30 3.92
CA ARG A 85 1.59 -13.00 3.28
C ARG A 85 1.96 -14.43 2.97
N SER A 86 1.04 -15.32 3.26
CA SER A 86 1.08 -16.70 2.80
C SER A 86 0.20 -16.87 1.56
N SER A 87 0.37 -17.98 0.83
CA SER A 87 -0.52 -18.32 -0.29
C SER A 87 -2.00 -18.40 0.11
N ASP A 88 -2.31 -18.71 1.38
CA ASP A 88 -3.67 -18.88 1.87
C ASP A 88 -4.36 -17.55 2.25
N ASP A 89 -3.59 -16.50 2.56
CA ASP A 89 -4.12 -15.21 2.98
C ASP A 89 -3.77 -14.04 2.02
N PHE A 90 -2.90 -14.30 1.04
CA PHE A 90 -2.42 -13.29 0.09
C PHE A 90 -3.56 -12.44 -0.50
N MET A 91 -4.54 -13.10 -1.10
CA MET A 91 -5.65 -12.46 -1.78
C MET A 91 -6.46 -11.54 -0.86
N TYR A 92 -6.74 -11.99 0.37
CA TYR A 92 -7.52 -11.18 1.32
C TYR A 92 -6.75 -9.94 1.78
N LYS A 93 -5.46 -10.10 2.10
CA LYS A 93 -4.59 -9.00 2.48
C LYS A 93 -4.40 -8.02 1.33
N HIS A 94 -4.20 -8.54 0.12
CA HIS A 94 -4.07 -7.74 -1.09
C HIS A 94 -5.33 -6.90 -1.35
N ALA A 95 -6.49 -7.53 -1.39
CA ALA A 95 -7.75 -6.82 -1.65
C ALA A 95 -8.04 -5.74 -0.58
N ILE A 96 -7.78 -6.02 0.71
CA ILE A 96 -7.95 -5.04 1.78
C ILE A 96 -6.96 -3.89 1.63
N SER A 97 -5.68 -4.18 1.40
CA SER A 97 -4.66 -3.15 1.20
C SER A 97 -4.97 -2.26 0.01
N THR A 98 -5.33 -2.86 -1.13
CA THR A 98 -5.75 -2.13 -2.34
C THR A 98 -6.99 -1.28 -2.08
N ALA A 99 -8.00 -1.81 -1.39
CA ALA A 99 -9.21 -1.07 -1.05
C ALA A 99 -8.95 0.13 -0.13
N ILE A 100 -8.07 -0.01 0.86
CA ILE A 100 -7.63 1.08 1.73
C ILE A 100 -6.92 2.17 0.90
N LEU A 101 -5.94 1.78 0.08
CA LEU A 101 -5.17 2.71 -0.74
C LEU A 101 -6.07 3.49 -1.72
N VAL A 102 -6.96 2.81 -2.46
CA VAL A 102 -7.87 3.51 -3.39
C VAL A 102 -8.85 4.43 -2.67
N THR A 103 -9.30 4.05 -1.46
CA THR A 103 -10.18 4.90 -0.65
C THR A 103 -9.48 6.18 -0.22
N MET A 104 -8.25 6.08 0.29
CA MET A 104 -7.43 7.22 0.66
C MET A 104 -7.09 8.10 -0.54
N MET A 105 -6.63 7.51 -1.65
CA MET A 105 -6.33 8.23 -2.88
C MET A 105 -7.56 8.93 -3.44
N GLY A 106 -8.70 8.23 -3.50
CA GLY A 106 -9.96 8.80 -3.99
C GLY A 106 -10.44 9.97 -3.13
N ALA A 107 -10.32 9.85 -1.80
CA ALA A 107 -10.64 10.95 -0.88
C ALA A 107 -9.68 12.14 -1.04
N HIS A 108 -8.38 11.87 -1.20
CA HIS A 108 -7.37 12.92 -1.48
C HIS A 108 -7.68 13.65 -2.80
N LEU A 109 -8.08 12.92 -3.83
CA LEU A 109 -8.54 13.47 -5.12
C LEU A 109 -9.93 14.09 -5.06
N ARG A 110 -10.58 14.11 -3.89
CA ARG A 110 -11.92 14.66 -3.64
C ARG A 110 -13.02 14.02 -4.47
N LEU A 111 -12.93 12.72 -4.68
CA LEU A 111 -14.01 11.98 -5.34
C LEU A 111 -15.29 12.04 -4.49
N PRO A 112 -16.49 12.19 -5.11
CA PRO A 112 -17.75 12.07 -4.42
C PRO A 112 -17.92 10.71 -3.72
N GLN A 113 -18.70 10.65 -2.64
CA GLN A 113 -18.92 9.42 -1.85
C GLN A 113 -19.43 8.24 -2.71
N GLU A 114 -20.27 8.51 -3.70
CA GLU A 114 -20.75 7.49 -4.62
C GLU A 114 -19.59 6.86 -5.41
N LYS A 115 -18.68 7.68 -5.94
CA LYS A 115 -17.48 7.19 -6.65
C LYS A 115 -16.52 6.45 -5.72
N LEU A 116 -16.41 6.88 -4.47
CA LEU A 116 -15.61 6.15 -3.47
C LEU A 116 -16.21 4.77 -3.19
N ARG A 117 -17.55 4.64 -3.06
CA ARG A 117 -18.22 3.33 -2.93
C ARG A 117 -17.93 2.43 -4.11
N ILE A 118 -18.04 2.95 -5.33
CA ILE A 118 -17.74 2.23 -6.57
C ILE A 118 -16.30 1.73 -6.58
N LEU A 119 -15.35 2.65 -6.35
CA LEU A 119 -13.92 2.36 -6.41
C LEU A 119 -13.46 1.38 -5.33
N THR A 120 -13.89 1.59 -4.08
CA THR A 120 -13.55 0.71 -2.96
C THR A 120 -14.18 -0.69 -3.15
N THR A 121 -15.42 -0.75 -3.66
CA THR A 121 -16.06 -2.03 -3.99
C THR A 121 -15.30 -2.77 -5.08
N ALA A 122 -14.90 -2.07 -6.14
CA ALA A 122 -14.09 -2.67 -7.19
C ALA A 122 -12.78 -3.24 -6.65
N ALA A 123 -12.06 -2.48 -5.81
CA ALA A 123 -10.81 -2.91 -5.20
C ALA A 123 -10.96 -4.12 -4.27
N LEU A 124 -12.10 -4.27 -3.58
CA LEU A 124 -12.36 -5.42 -2.71
C LEU A 124 -12.66 -6.71 -3.48
N LEU A 125 -13.16 -6.62 -4.72
CA LEU A 125 -13.81 -7.77 -5.38
C LEU A 125 -13.26 -8.10 -6.78
N TYR A 126 -12.47 -7.23 -7.43
CA TYR A 126 -11.98 -7.45 -8.79
C TYR A 126 -11.13 -8.72 -8.92
N ASP A 127 -10.40 -9.05 -7.87
CA ASP A 127 -9.48 -10.18 -7.79
C ASP A 127 -10.10 -11.44 -7.18
N ASN A 128 -11.44 -11.49 -7.02
CA ASN A 128 -12.16 -12.67 -6.50
C ASN A 128 -11.76 -13.97 -7.24
N GLY A 129 -11.32 -13.86 -8.47
CA GLY A 129 -10.85 -14.98 -9.29
C GLY A 129 -9.55 -15.62 -8.81
N TYR A 130 -8.71 -14.93 -8.05
CA TYR A 130 -7.46 -15.49 -7.50
C TYR A 130 -7.67 -16.74 -6.64
N ARG A 131 -8.86 -16.90 -6.06
CA ARG A 131 -9.25 -18.11 -5.31
C ARG A 131 -9.18 -19.40 -6.14
N ASN A 132 -9.23 -19.27 -7.46
CA ASN A 132 -9.20 -20.38 -8.41
C ASN A 132 -7.85 -20.55 -9.09
N VAL A 133 -6.88 -19.70 -8.79
CA VAL A 133 -5.51 -19.80 -9.33
C VAL A 133 -4.78 -20.94 -8.60
N PRO A 134 -4.14 -21.87 -9.33
CA PRO A 134 -3.36 -22.95 -8.71
C PRO A 134 -2.27 -22.43 -7.77
N ARG A 135 -2.11 -23.09 -6.63
CA ARG A 135 -1.18 -22.69 -5.58
C ARG A 135 0.27 -22.55 -6.07
N ASN A 136 0.71 -23.47 -6.93
CA ASN A 136 2.04 -23.45 -7.53
C ASN A 136 2.30 -22.21 -8.42
N ILE A 137 1.25 -21.54 -8.89
CA ILE A 137 1.36 -20.26 -9.61
C ILE A 137 1.39 -19.10 -8.62
N LEU A 138 0.54 -19.13 -7.58
CA LEU A 138 0.49 -18.08 -6.55
C LEU A 138 1.79 -17.96 -5.73
N GLU A 139 2.56 -19.04 -5.63
CA GLU A 139 3.84 -19.06 -4.91
C GLU A 139 5.02 -18.55 -5.74
N LYS A 140 4.82 -18.26 -7.04
CA LYS A 140 5.83 -17.66 -7.91
C LYS A 140 5.94 -16.14 -7.69
N GLY A 141 7.15 -15.61 -7.79
CA GLY A 141 7.38 -14.16 -7.89
C GLY A 141 6.84 -13.61 -9.21
N MET A 142 6.52 -12.33 -9.24
CA MET A 142 6.02 -11.66 -10.47
C MET A 142 6.96 -11.86 -11.67
N ASN A 143 8.26 -11.87 -11.43
CA ASN A 143 9.28 -12.05 -12.48
C ASN A 143 9.44 -13.51 -12.93
N ASP A 144 8.90 -14.47 -12.18
CA ASP A 144 9.02 -15.90 -12.43
C ASP A 144 7.79 -16.49 -13.12
N LEU A 145 6.75 -15.66 -13.34
CA LEU A 145 5.53 -16.05 -14.03
C LEU A 145 5.80 -16.22 -15.54
N SER A 146 5.54 -17.41 -16.05
CA SER A 146 5.53 -17.66 -17.50
C SER A 146 4.29 -17.04 -18.15
N SER A 147 4.31 -16.88 -19.49
CA SER A 147 3.11 -16.42 -20.23
C SER A 147 1.90 -17.32 -19.95
N SER A 148 2.08 -18.62 -19.86
CA SER A 148 0.99 -19.55 -19.54
C SER A 148 0.44 -19.38 -18.12
N ASP A 149 1.29 -19.03 -17.14
CA ASP A 149 0.84 -18.70 -15.79
C ASP A 149 0.00 -17.41 -15.80
N GLN A 150 0.44 -16.41 -16.56
CA GLN A 150 -0.30 -15.15 -16.73
C GLN A 150 -1.67 -15.39 -17.38
N ASP A 151 -1.75 -16.25 -18.41
CA ASP A 151 -3.01 -16.63 -19.04
C ASP A 151 -3.95 -17.32 -18.04
N VAL A 152 -3.43 -18.21 -17.18
CA VAL A 152 -4.22 -18.89 -16.13
C VAL A 152 -4.74 -17.88 -15.11
N ILE A 153 -3.92 -16.94 -14.67
CA ILE A 153 -4.32 -15.87 -13.75
C ILE A 153 -5.41 -15.02 -14.41
N GLN A 154 -5.17 -14.53 -15.63
CA GLN A 154 -6.14 -13.71 -16.37
C GLN A 154 -7.49 -14.40 -16.51
N LEU A 155 -7.51 -15.66 -16.96
CA LEU A 155 -8.72 -16.44 -17.10
C LEU A 155 -9.44 -16.66 -15.76
N SER A 156 -8.68 -16.82 -14.68
CA SER A 156 -9.25 -16.95 -13.34
C SER A 156 -9.91 -15.67 -12.86
N LEU A 157 -9.28 -14.51 -13.09
CA LEU A 157 -9.85 -13.19 -12.78
C LEU A 157 -11.14 -12.96 -13.57
N GLU A 158 -11.14 -13.21 -14.89
CA GLU A 158 -12.32 -13.10 -15.75
C GLU A 158 -13.49 -13.96 -15.22
N LYS A 159 -13.22 -15.21 -14.88
CA LYS A 159 -14.21 -16.12 -14.29
C LYS A 159 -14.68 -15.68 -12.91
N GLY A 160 -13.81 -15.03 -12.13
CA GLY A 160 -14.14 -14.49 -10.81
C GLY A 160 -15.18 -13.39 -10.83
N LEU A 161 -15.34 -12.68 -11.96
CA LEU A 161 -16.35 -11.63 -12.11
C LEU A 161 -17.76 -12.18 -12.40
N ILE A 162 -17.86 -13.41 -12.92
CA ILE A 162 -19.17 -13.99 -13.32
C ILE A 162 -20.17 -14.06 -12.15
N PRO A 163 -19.82 -14.61 -10.96
CA PRO A 163 -20.75 -14.69 -9.85
C PRO A 163 -21.16 -13.31 -9.30
N LEU A 164 -20.35 -12.28 -9.50
CA LEU A 164 -20.63 -10.92 -9.03
C LEU A 164 -21.82 -10.29 -9.76
N SER A 165 -22.13 -10.75 -10.97
CA SER A 165 -23.24 -10.22 -11.77
C SER A 165 -24.62 -10.41 -11.11
N MET A 166 -24.77 -11.39 -10.22
CA MET A 166 -26.03 -11.64 -9.51
C MET A 166 -26.40 -10.52 -8.53
N TYR A 167 -25.41 -9.74 -8.05
CA TYR A 167 -25.60 -8.67 -7.07
C TYR A 167 -25.87 -7.29 -7.70
N ARG A 168 -26.04 -7.22 -9.03
CA ARG A 168 -26.28 -5.96 -9.75
C ARG A 168 -27.43 -5.12 -9.20
N ASN A 169 -28.46 -5.79 -8.71
CA ASN A 169 -29.67 -5.12 -8.22
C ASN A 169 -29.73 -5.02 -6.69
N ASP A 170 -28.71 -5.50 -5.98
CA ASP A 170 -28.68 -5.47 -4.51
C ASP A 170 -28.28 -4.10 -3.98
N PHE A 171 -27.47 -3.33 -4.76
CA PHE A 171 -26.99 -2.00 -4.39
C PHE A 171 -26.92 -1.10 -5.63
N ASP A 172 -27.36 0.15 -5.51
CA ASP A 172 -27.43 1.11 -6.63
C ASP A 172 -26.07 1.36 -7.30
N PHE A 173 -24.98 1.34 -6.53
CA PHE A 173 -23.62 1.55 -7.02
C PHE A 173 -22.99 0.29 -7.65
N PHE A 174 -23.52 -0.90 -7.39
CA PHE A 174 -22.87 -2.16 -7.75
C PHE A 174 -22.75 -2.39 -9.26
N PRO A 175 -23.73 -2.02 -10.11
CA PRO A 175 -23.58 -2.13 -11.56
C PRO A 175 -22.36 -1.37 -12.07
N ARG A 176 -22.11 -0.18 -11.50
CA ARG A 176 -20.99 0.67 -11.87
C ARG A 176 -19.67 0.12 -11.34
N ALA A 177 -19.65 -0.43 -10.11
CA ALA A 177 -18.49 -1.12 -9.55
C ALA A 177 -18.11 -2.36 -10.37
N LEU A 178 -19.10 -3.16 -10.81
CA LEU A 178 -18.85 -4.30 -11.69
C LEU A 178 -18.28 -3.87 -13.05
N ALA A 179 -18.81 -2.79 -13.63
CA ALA A 179 -18.25 -2.23 -14.87
C ALA A 179 -16.79 -1.76 -14.69
N LEU A 180 -16.46 -1.18 -13.53
CA LEU A 180 -15.08 -0.80 -13.19
C LEU A 180 -14.17 -2.02 -13.05
N MET A 181 -14.61 -3.08 -12.36
CA MET A 181 -13.86 -4.33 -12.26
C MET A 181 -13.60 -4.94 -13.64
N GLN A 182 -14.61 -4.96 -14.50
CA GLN A 182 -14.47 -5.42 -15.88
C GLN A 182 -13.48 -4.54 -16.66
N THR A 183 -13.59 -3.23 -16.57
CA THR A 183 -12.67 -2.29 -17.23
C THR A 183 -11.22 -2.54 -16.80
N TYR A 184 -10.99 -2.85 -15.52
CA TYR A 184 -9.68 -3.12 -14.98
C TYR A 184 -9.14 -4.49 -15.40
N VAL A 185 -9.94 -5.55 -15.21
CA VAL A 185 -9.53 -6.93 -15.54
C VAL A 185 -9.31 -7.13 -17.05
N TYR A 186 -10.04 -6.39 -17.90
CA TYR A 186 -9.90 -6.45 -19.36
C TYR A 186 -9.09 -5.28 -19.93
N GLU A 187 -8.23 -4.61 -19.14
CA GLU A 187 -7.55 -3.39 -19.61
C GLU A 187 -6.73 -3.58 -20.90
N ASP A 188 -6.12 -4.74 -21.05
CA ASP A 188 -5.35 -5.12 -22.25
C ASP A 188 -6.22 -5.77 -23.35
N HIS A 189 -7.51 -5.97 -23.10
CA HIS A 189 -8.48 -6.66 -23.93
C HIS A 189 -9.85 -5.99 -23.92
N LEU A 190 -9.89 -4.66 -24.01
CA LEU A 190 -11.13 -3.87 -23.93
C LEU A 190 -12.16 -4.26 -25.01
N GLU A 191 -11.72 -4.85 -26.13
CA GLU A 191 -12.58 -5.37 -27.17
C GLU A 191 -13.46 -6.54 -26.72
N LYS A 192 -13.11 -7.23 -25.63
CA LYS A 192 -13.94 -8.28 -25.02
C LYS A 192 -15.12 -7.76 -24.21
N LEU A 193 -15.13 -6.46 -23.89
CA LEU A 193 -16.21 -5.85 -23.12
C LEU A 193 -17.46 -5.67 -23.99
N ALA A 194 -18.64 -5.96 -23.41
CA ALA A 194 -19.92 -5.74 -24.09
C ALA A 194 -20.18 -4.26 -24.42
N THR A 195 -19.61 -3.35 -23.64
CA THR A 195 -19.71 -1.91 -23.82
C THR A 195 -18.36 -1.29 -23.50
N ALA A 196 -17.86 -0.41 -24.38
CA ALA A 196 -16.62 0.32 -24.13
C ALA A 196 -16.74 1.15 -22.83
N PRO A 197 -15.71 1.15 -21.99
CA PRO A 197 -15.71 1.95 -20.76
C PRO A 197 -15.68 3.45 -21.09
N ASP A 198 -16.47 4.23 -20.37
CA ASP A 198 -16.39 5.67 -20.44
C ASP A 198 -15.12 6.24 -19.77
N GLN A 199 -14.88 7.54 -19.94
CA GLN A 199 -13.70 8.19 -19.38
C GLN A 199 -13.63 8.06 -17.86
N GLU A 200 -14.74 8.14 -17.16
CA GLU A 200 -14.80 8.04 -15.70
C GLU A 200 -14.33 6.65 -15.21
N LEU A 201 -14.79 5.57 -15.85
CA LEU A 201 -14.35 4.22 -15.52
C LEU A 201 -12.85 4.04 -15.80
N GLN A 202 -12.33 4.60 -16.88
CA GLN A 202 -10.90 4.55 -17.21
C GLN A 202 -10.04 5.31 -16.17
N GLU A 203 -10.52 6.48 -15.71
CA GLU A 203 -9.86 7.26 -14.65
C GLU A 203 -9.84 6.48 -13.32
N MET A 204 -10.97 5.91 -12.91
CA MET A 204 -11.05 5.09 -11.70
C MET A 204 -10.23 3.81 -11.81
N ALA A 205 -10.19 3.15 -12.97
CA ALA A 205 -9.32 2.01 -13.21
C ALA A 205 -7.84 2.38 -13.09
N SER A 206 -7.46 3.60 -13.48
CA SER A 206 -6.10 4.10 -13.32
C SER A 206 -5.72 4.32 -11.84
N ILE A 207 -6.67 4.73 -10.99
CA ILE A 207 -6.44 4.81 -9.52
C ILE A 207 -6.26 3.40 -8.96
N LEU A 208 -7.14 2.47 -9.31
CA LEU A 208 -7.07 1.07 -8.89
C LEU A 208 -5.73 0.45 -9.29
N ARG A 209 -5.27 0.68 -10.51
CA ARG A 209 -3.98 0.17 -11.02
C ARG A 209 -2.80 0.60 -10.17
N ILE A 210 -2.74 1.85 -9.74
CA ILE A 210 -1.62 2.33 -8.92
C ILE A 210 -1.62 1.66 -7.55
N ALA A 211 -2.78 1.56 -6.91
CA ALA A 211 -2.91 0.92 -5.60
C ALA A 211 -2.59 -0.59 -5.67
N ASP A 212 -3.12 -1.28 -6.67
CA ASP A 212 -2.89 -2.70 -6.93
C ASP A 212 -1.40 -2.99 -7.16
N TRP A 213 -0.78 -2.30 -8.12
CA TRP A 213 0.64 -2.49 -8.42
C TRP A 213 1.55 -2.13 -7.25
N PHE A 214 1.24 -1.04 -6.53
CA PHE A 214 2.02 -0.67 -5.35
C PHE A 214 1.99 -1.78 -4.31
N ASP A 215 0.81 -2.27 -3.97
CA ASP A 215 0.66 -3.33 -2.98
C ASP A 215 1.33 -4.64 -3.44
N GLN A 216 1.18 -5.05 -4.69
CA GLN A 216 1.84 -6.26 -5.22
C GLN A 216 3.37 -6.15 -5.20
N MET A 217 3.93 -5.00 -5.58
CA MET A 217 5.37 -4.78 -5.65
C MET A 217 6.02 -4.73 -4.26
N THR A 218 5.33 -4.13 -3.28
CA THR A 218 5.88 -3.91 -1.93
C THR A 218 5.49 -4.99 -0.92
N ALA A 219 4.56 -5.88 -1.28
CA ALA A 219 4.10 -6.95 -0.40
C ALA A 219 5.19 -7.99 -0.12
N MET A 220 5.34 -8.33 1.15
CA MET A 220 6.24 -9.39 1.59
C MET A 220 5.56 -10.75 1.46
N ASN A 221 6.00 -11.57 0.50
CA ASN A 221 5.48 -12.91 0.25
C ASN A 221 6.52 -13.96 0.63
N SER A 222 6.05 -15.14 1.04
CA SER A 222 6.93 -16.29 1.25
C SER A 222 7.61 -16.68 -0.08
N GLY A 223 8.93 -16.58 -0.13
CA GLY A 223 9.73 -16.94 -1.30
C GLY A 223 9.96 -15.82 -2.32
N HIS A 224 9.45 -14.61 -2.07
CA HIS A 224 9.64 -13.44 -2.94
C HIS A 224 10.15 -12.24 -2.13
N GLU A 225 11.24 -11.64 -2.60
CA GLU A 225 11.76 -10.41 -2.02
C GLU A 225 10.94 -9.21 -2.52
N PRO A 226 10.32 -8.41 -1.61
CA PRO A 226 9.54 -7.25 -2.01
C PRO A 226 10.42 -6.13 -2.56
N MET A 227 9.86 -5.30 -3.41
CA MET A 227 10.46 -4.00 -3.71
C MET A 227 10.30 -3.07 -2.50
N SER A 228 11.23 -2.14 -2.33
CA SER A 228 11.01 -1.03 -1.42
C SER A 228 9.96 -0.06 -1.98
N GLU A 229 9.34 0.73 -1.12
CA GLU A 229 8.40 1.78 -1.53
C GLU A 229 9.06 2.79 -2.47
N ILE A 230 10.35 3.11 -2.25
CA ILE A 230 11.14 3.98 -3.15
C ILE A 230 11.25 3.34 -4.53
N ALA A 231 11.64 2.06 -4.60
CA ALA A 231 11.79 1.37 -5.88
C ALA A 231 10.46 1.28 -6.63
N ALA A 232 9.34 1.01 -5.94
CA ALA A 232 8.00 1.02 -6.52
C ALA A 232 7.62 2.40 -7.08
N MET A 233 7.88 3.47 -6.33
CA MET A 233 7.62 4.84 -6.79
C MET A 233 8.50 5.26 -7.96
N GLN A 234 9.76 4.82 -8.01
CA GLN A 234 10.66 5.03 -9.14
C GLN A 234 10.18 4.27 -10.37
N TYR A 235 9.69 3.03 -10.19
CA TYR A 235 9.09 2.26 -11.28
C TYR A 235 7.89 2.99 -11.89
N PHE A 236 6.98 3.52 -11.08
CA PHE A 236 5.84 4.30 -11.58
C PHE A 236 6.29 5.54 -12.38
N LYS A 237 7.28 6.28 -11.88
CA LYS A 237 7.84 7.44 -12.58
C LYS A 237 8.48 7.08 -13.92
N LYS A 238 9.04 5.87 -14.06
CA LYS A 238 9.62 5.39 -15.31
C LYS A 238 8.58 5.11 -16.40
N TYR A 239 7.32 4.79 -16.01
CA TYR A 239 6.25 4.44 -16.95
C TYR A 239 5.04 5.39 -16.82
N PRO A 240 5.21 6.71 -17.11
CA PRO A 240 4.18 7.73 -16.86
C PRO A 240 2.92 7.60 -17.72
N LYS A 241 2.98 6.86 -18.84
CA LYS A 241 1.81 6.54 -19.65
C LYS A 241 0.91 5.51 -19.00
N LYS A 242 1.48 4.54 -18.27
CA LYS A 242 0.75 3.51 -17.52
C LYS A 242 0.34 4.01 -16.14
N PHE A 243 1.23 4.76 -15.47
CA PHE A 243 1.04 5.29 -14.12
C PHE A 243 1.04 6.81 -14.15
N LEU A 244 -0.14 7.40 -14.21
CA LEU A 244 -0.29 8.85 -14.33
C LEU A 244 0.38 9.59 -13.17
N PRO A 245 1.28 10.57 -13.42
CA PRO A 245 2.05 11.24 -12.38
C PRO A 245 1.19 11.87 -11.26
N VAL A 246 0.01 12.41 -11.61
CA VAL A 246 -0.91 12.98 -10.62
C VAL A 246 -1.43 11.94 -9.64
N LEU A 247 -1.66 10.70 -10.08
CA LEU A 247 -2.12 9.60 -9.23
C LEU A 247 -0.98 9.01 -8.40
N VAL A 248 0.25 8.96 -8.95
CA VAL A 248 1.46 8.60 -8.18
C VAL A 248 1.70 9.60 -7.06
N THR A 249 1.49 10.89 -7.33
CA THR A 249 1.55 11.93 -6.30
C THR A 249 0.46 11.74 -5.25
N ALA A 250 -0.78 11.43 -5.67
CA ALA A 250 -1.88 11.18 -4.74
C ALA A 250 -1.58 10.00 -3.80
N LEU A 251 -0.96 8.91 -4.28
CA LEU A 251 -0.50 7.82 -3.43
C LEU A 251 0.56 8.31 -2.41
N ALA A 252 1.57 9.05 -2.86
CA ALA A 252 2.63 9.59 -1.99
C ALA A 252 2.11 10.61 -0.95
N GLU A 253 0.95 11.21 -1.18
CA GLU A 253 0.27 12.09 -0.21
C GLU A 253 -0.58 11.30 0.80
N CYS A 254 -0.87 10.03 0.56
CA CYS A 254 -1.66 9.19 1.45
C CYS A 254 -0.81 8.38 2.44
N ILE A 255 0.42 8.01 2.06
CA ILE A 255 1.28 7.13 2.84
C ILE A 255 2.68 7.72 3.03
N HIS A 256 3.37 7.29 4.08
CA HIS A 256 4.78 7.63 4.29
C HIS A 256 5.64 6.71 3.42
N ILE A 257 6.37 7.29 2.45
CA ILE A 257 7.31 6.53 1.59
C ILE A 257 8.68 6.42 2.26
N VAL A 258 9.16 7.50 2.85
CA VAL A 258 10.43 7.58 3.59
C VAL A 258 10.15 8.19 4.95
N PRO A 259 9.62 7.41 5.90
CA PRO A 259 9.19 7.91 7.19
C PRO A 259 10.37 8.38 8.05
N LYS A 260 10.08 9.20 9.05
CA LYS A 260 11.03 9.53 10.09
C LYS A 260 11.52 8.24 10.76
N ALA A 261 12.80 8.20 11.12
CA ALA A 261 13.54 7.07 11.68
C ALA A 261 13.79 5.89 10.70
N ALA A 262 13.38 6.00 9.44
CA ALA A 262 13.72 4.98 8.43
C ALA A 262 15.24 4.91 8.21
N SER A 263 15.76 3.69 8.10
CA SER A 263 17.13 3.41 7.65
C SER A 263 17.18 3.50 6.12
N VAL A 264 18.07 4.31 5.58
CA VAL A 264 18.20 4.57 4.14
C VAL A 264 19.59 4.27 3.63
N ASP A 265 19.66 3.82 2.39
CA ASP A 265 20.89 3.72 1.62
C ASP A 265 21.14 5.02 0.85
N LEU A 266 22.38 5.50 0.87
CA LEU A 266 22.79 6.74 0.22
C LEU A 266 23.62 6.48 -1.02
N SER A 267 23.54 7.35 -2.02
CA SER A 267 24.30 7.23 -3.28
C SER A 267 25.82 7.25 -3.09
N THR A 268 26.31 7.69 -1.94
CA THR A 268 27.72 7.64 -1.53
C THR A 268 28.16 6.25 -1.10
N GLY A 269 27.26 5.27 -1.00
CA GLY A 269 27.52 3.93 -0.44
C GLY A 269 27.40 3.88 1.09
N ASP A 270 27.08 4.98 1.72
CA ASP A 270 26.84 5.07 3.17
C ASP A 270 25.40 4.70 3.52
N LYS A 271 25.16 4.43 4.80
CA LYS A 271 23.83 4.34 5.39
C LYS A 271 23.49 5.61 6.16
N GLY A 272 22.20 5.91 6.20
CA GLY A 272 21.68 7.04 6.94
C GLY A 272 20.38 6.74 7.66
N ILE A 273 19.98 7.63 8.55
CA ILE A 273 18.70 7.58 9.26
C ILE A 273 17.94 8.87 8.97
N VAL A 274 16.67 8.75 8.61
CA VAL A 274 15.80 9.89 8.35
C VAL A 274 15.44 10.59 9.66
N LEU A 275 15.88 11.83 9.81
CA LEU A 275 15.55 12.68 10.98
C LEU A 275 14.25 13.44 10.76
N ILE A 276 14.06 13.98 9.54
CA ILE A 276 12.89 14.78 9.19
C ILE A 276 12.43 14.37 7.79
N GLU A 277 11.19 13.92 7.70
CA GLU A 277 10.56 13.59 6.42
C GLU A 277 10.28 14.86 5.61
N ASN A 278 10.50 14.79 4.30
CA ASN A 278 10.10 15.85 3.39
C ASN A 278 8.75 15.48 2.75
N THR A 279 7.70 16.13 3.21
CA THR A 279 6.34 15.88 2.74
C THR A 279 6.07 16.33 1.32
N ARG A 280 6.96 17.11 0.67
CA ARG A 280 6.82 17.56 -0.73
C ARG A 280 7.60 16.70 -1.70
N ASP A 281 8.78 16.27 -1.28
CA ASP A 281 9.65 15.40 -2.07
C ASP A 281 10.28 14.37 -1.14
N PHE A 282 9.64 13.20 -1.05
CA PHE A 282 10.08 12.12 -0.18
C PHE A 282 11.53 11.67 -0.43
N MET A 283 12.08 11.94 -1.63
CA MET A 283 13.48 11.64 -1.95
C MET A 283 14.48 12.65 -1.37
N ARG A 284 14.00 13.71 -0.72
CA ARG A 284 14.83 14.79 -0.17
C ARG A 284 14.60 15.06 1.32
N PRO A 285 14.66 14.02 2.16
CA PRO A 285 14.55 14.17 3.61
C PRO A 285 15.78 14.84 4.21
N VAL A 286 15.72 15.14 5.50
CA VAL A 286 16.92 15.43 6.31
C VAL A 286 17.39 14.11 6.89
N VAL A 287 18.66 13.77 6.66
CA VAL A 287 19.25 12.49 7.08
C VAL A 287 20.46 12.68 7.99
N LEU A 288 20.64 11.79 8.94
CA LEU A 288 21.89 11.58 9.67
C LEU A 288 22.69 10.53 8.91
N ARG A 289 23.84 10.88 8.36
CA ARG A 289 24.76 9.91 7.75
C ARG A 289 25.58 9.22 8.83
N LEU A 290 25.60 7.88 8.82
CA LEU A 290 26.20 7.09 9.89
C LEU A 290 27.73 7.05 9.82
N SER A 291 28.34 7.28 8.66
CA SER A 291 29.80 7.22 8.49
C SER A 291 30.55 8.37 9.15
N ASP A 292 29.93 9.55 9.27
CA ASP A 292 30.55 10.75 9.86
C ASP A 292 29.70 11.41 10.95
N ASN A 293 28.53 10.85 11.25
CA ASN A 293 27.58 11.39 12.24
C ASN A 293 27.16 12.86 11.94
N GLN A 294 27.11 13.24 10.65
CA GLN A 294 26.68 14.57 10.25
C GLN A 294 25.26 14.55 9.68
N ILE A 295 24.56 15.68 9.85
CA ILE A 295 23.22 15.88 9.34
C ILE A 295 23.28 16.59 8.00
N TYR A 296 22.54 16.05 7.04
CA TYR A 296 22.42 16.55 5.68
C TYR A 296 20.97 16.83 5.34
N ASP A 297 20.69 18.06 4.89
CA ASP A 297 19.39 18.46 4.34
C ASP A 297 19.39 18.20 2.82
N LEU A 298 18.80 17.09 2.39
CA LEU A 298 18.74 16.74 0.96
C LEU A 298 17.78 17.65 0.16
N SER A 299 17.07 18.56 0.80
CA SER A 299 16.32 19.60 0.09
C SER A 299 17.25 20.70 -0.46
N ASP A 300 18.47 20.85 0.07
CA ASP A 300 19.52 21.71 -0.51
C ASP A 300 20.03 21.09 -1.83
N LYS A 301 20.07 21.91 -2.88
CA LYS A 301 20.48 21.47 -4.22
C LYS A 301 21.92 20.99 -4.27
N ASN A 302 22.84 21.63 -3.55
CA ASN A 302 24.26 21.29 -3.55
C ASN A 302 24.45 19.93 -2.84
N VAL A 303 23.83 19.76 -1.67
CA VAL A 303 23.87 18.50 -0.93
C VAL A 303 23.26 17.36 -1.76
N TYR A 304 22.12 17.62 -2.42
CA TYR A 304 21.44 16.62 -3.24
C TYR A 304 22.23 16.20 -4.48
N GLN A 305 23.05 17.08 -5.05
CA GLN A 305 23.94 16.72 -6.17
C GLN A 305 25.03 15.73 -5.75
N GLU A 306 25.49 15.82 -4.51
CA GLU A 306 26.56 14.96 -3.98
C GLU A 306 26.03 13.68 -3.34
N MET A 307 24.83 13.74 -2.72
CA MET A 307 24.25 12.64 -1.96
C MET A 307 22.74 12.59 -2.10
N GLN A 308 22.22 11.40 -2.41
CA GLN A 308 20.80 11.13 -2.60
C GLN A 308 20.41 9.87 -1.83
N VAL A 309 19.15 9.76 -1.41
CA VAL A 309 18.57 8.50 -0.95
C VAL A 309 18.38 7.60 -2.19
N THR A 310 18.94 6.42 -2.16
CA THR A 310 18.82 5.43 -3.25
C THR A 310 17.78 4.36 -2.94
N ASP A 311 17.72 3.92 -1.69
CA ASP A 311 16.75 2.91 -1.25
C ASP A 311 16.50 3.03 0.27
N ILE A 312 15.50 2.28 0.75
CA ILE A 312 15.24 2.05 2.18
C ILE A 312 15.41 0.57 2.50
N MET A 313 15.68 0.24 3.76
CA MET A 313 15.81 -1.13 4.19
C MET A 313 14.50 -1.90 3.95
N LYS A 314 14.59 -3.03 3.25
CA LYS A 314 13.46 -3.89 2.90
C LYS A 314 13.09 -4.83 4.05
N THR A 315 12.38 -4.31 5.03
CA THR A 315 11.89 -5.06 6.20
C THR A 315 10.41 -4.73 6.43
N MET A 316 9.74 -5.49 7.28
CA MET A 316 8.36 -5.20 7.68
C MET A 316 8.22 -3.82 8.34
N ASP A 317 9.24 -3.40 9.08
CA ASP A 317 9.40 -2.04 9.59
C ASP A 317 10.85 -1.63 9.44
N ASN A 318 11.11 -0.59 8.65
CA ASN A 318 12.45 -0.09 8.37
C ASN A 318 12.87 1.04 9.32
N ARG A 319 12.05 1.35 10.33
CA ARG A 319 12.36 2.36 11.32
C ARG A 319 13.33 1.80 12.37
N VAL A 320 14.23 2.64 12.82
CA VAL A 320 15.19 2.33 13.91
C VAL A 320 14.73 3.03 15.18
N ALA A 321 14.74 2.32 16.30
CA ALA A 321 14.49 2.95 17.60
C ALA A 321 15.64 3.91 17.90
N MET A 322 15.36 5.20 17.76
CA MET A 322 16.25 6.26 18.18
C MET A 322 15.64 6.94 19.40
N ASP A 323 16.14 6.61 20.59
CA ASP A 323 15.79 7.35 21.77
C ASP A 323 16.43 8.76 21.76
N GLU A 324 15.84 9.69 22.54
CA GLU A 324 16.35 11.06 22.60
C GLU A 324 17.78 11.12 23.15
N GLU A 325 18.20 10.16 23.96
CA GLU A 325 19.55 10.12 24.52
C GLU A 325 20.58 9.71 23.46
N THR A 326 20.24 8.73 22.63
CA THR A 326 21.06 8.33 21.49
C THR A 326 21.18 9.46 20.48
N LEU A 327 20.07 10.14 20.15
CA LEU A 327 20.11 11.32 19.27
C LEU A 327 20.98 12.46 19.83
N LYS A 328 20.95 12.70 21.13
CA LYS A 328 21.77 13.73 21.80
C LYS A 328 23.26 13.43 21.76
N GLN A 329 23.66 12.16 21.69
CA GLN A 329 25.06 11.75 21.53
C GLN A 329 25.60 12.13 20.15
N PHE A 330 24.78 12.13 19.13
CA PHE A 330 25.18 12.41 17.74
C PHE A 330 24.93 13.86 17.34
N VAL A 331 23.90 14.51 17.90
CA VAL A 331 23.48 15.85 17.50
C VAL A 331 23.11 16.70 18.73
N PRO A 332 23.73 17.86 18.96
CA PRO A 332 23.27 18.80 19.97
C PRO A 332 21.80 19.19 19.71
N ASP A 333 20.96 19.14 20.75
CA ASP A 333 19.51 19.47 20.70
C ASP A 333 19.22 20.81 19.99
N GLU A 334 20.10 21.77 20.16
CA GLU A 334 19.98 23.12 19.59
C GLU A 334 20.11 23.11 18.06
N LYS A 335 21.00 22.29 17.50
CA LYS A 335 21.19 22.14 16.05
C LYS A 335 20.01 21.44 15.42
N LEU A 336 19.46 20.42 16.08
CA LEU A 336 18.27 19.69 15.61
C LEU A 336 17.03 20.59 15.60
N ARG A 337 16.84 21.43 16.63
CA ARG A 337 15.74 22.40 16.72
C ARG A 337 15.86 23.48 15.65
N GLN A 338 17.05 24.02 15.41
CA GLN A 338 17.29 25.01 14.36
C GLN A 338 16.98 24.43 12.98
N LEU A 339 17.51 23.25 12.65
CA LEU A 339 17.26 22.56 11.38
C LEU A 339 15.78 22.25 11.18
N THR A 340 15.07 21.80 12.22
CA THR A 340 13.63 21.53 12.17
C THR A 340 12.83 22.81 11.88
N GLN A 341 13.21 23.93 12.51
CA GLN A 341 12.56 25.22 12.27
C GLN A 341 12.84 25.76 10.88
N GLU A 342 14.08 25.67 10.40
CA GLU A 342 14.47 26.09 9.05
C GLU A 342 13.76 25.25 7.98
N PHE A 343 13.73 23.94 8.17
CA PHE A 343 13.05 23.02 7.25
C PHE A 343 11.54 23.27 7.19
N ARG A 344 10.90 23.47 8.33
CA ARG A 344 9.48 23.86 8.38
C ARG A 344 9.23 25.21 7.71
N ARG A 345 10.13 26.19 7.86
CA ARG A 345 10.02 27.49 7.16
C ARG A 345 10.16 27.34 5.65
N LYS A 346 11.11 26.51 5.17
CA LYS A 346 11.26 26.20 3.73
C LYS A 346 9.98 25.52 3.18
N LEU A 347 9.41 24.58 3.91
CA LEU A 347 8.15 23.92 3.53
C LEU A 347 6.97 24.90 3.51
N ALA A 348 6.89 25.85 4.42
CA ALA A 348 5.83 26.87 4.46
C ALA A 348 5.99 27.91 3.35
N ALA A 349 7.21 28.38 3.08
CA ALA A 349 7.50 29.41 2.07
C ALA A 349 7.17 28.97 0.62
N GLY A 350 7.22 27.69 0.32
CA GLY A 350 6.86 27.18 -1.02
C GLY A 350 5.35 26.92 -1.19
N LYS A 351 4.50 27.33 -0.24
CA LYS A 351 3.01 27.25 -0.36
C LYS A 351 2.38 28.50 -1.01
N LYS A 352 3.20 29.43 -1.53
CA LYS A 352 2.74 30.60 -2.30
C LYS A 352 2.87 30.37 -3.79
#